data_3b2531b910f5402be6ff7f593594c448
#
_entry.id   3b2531b910f5402be6ff7f593594c448
#
_cell.length_a   1.000
_cell.length_b   1.000
_cell.length_c   1.000
_cell.angle_alpha   90.00
_cell.angle_beta   90.00
_cell.angle_gamma   90.00
#
_symmetry.space_group_name_H-M   'P 1'
#
loop_
_entity.id
_entity.type
_entity.pdbx_description
1 polymer ?
#
loop_
_entity_poly.entity_id
_entity_poly.type
_entity_poly.pdbx_seq_one_letter_code
_entity_poly.pdbx_strand_id
1 'polypeptide(L)'
;LSLRFDAELTNSVGEVFLKKYDPFVVQWGTYMEWNKGFVSFASMREIRDGKGSPHGGVYFGLGSTPYGTFEKIALGRFPDWKYKALDLTEMPKIFKEGKLMEVGPVVEYFDGGIVVNEKFETAVEGLYAAGECALGPFGSNRVCSAITEMLVHGADAGHNAGEYAKKAGRADLPAQALKALGEKAEQALVRRDGLRPAQIRRQVQEMAHKNLSPIRAQKELSAFLSFLDKTIQDDLPHLATASKCRVYNKEWVDAIELENMLHLLKCATISALHRTESRGVHFREDFPYTDNDVWLKENIIRFDKGVLEVYRRPVTTTSMTLPKGKVPYLDMLKKMMESRSDVGGHH
;
A
#
# COMPACT_ATOMS: atom_id res chain seq x y z
N LEU A 1 2.42 -0.76 18.43
CA LEU A 1 3.27 -0.59 19.63
C LEU A 1 2.99 0.72 20.36
N SER A 2 2.88 1.83 19.63
CA SER A 2 2.68 3.17 20.20
C SER A 2 1.48 3.31 21.17
N LEU A 3 0.52 2.44 21.10
CA LEU A 3 -0.82 2.62 21.63
C LEU A 3 -1.02 2.16 23.08
N ARG A 4 -0.02 1.48 23.65
CA ARG A 4 -0.04 1.03 25.05
C ARG A 4 1.03 1.70 25.90
N PHE A 5 1.74 2.60 25.27
CA PHE A 5 2.77 3.41 25.86
C PHE A 5 2.43 4.86 25.55
N ASP A 6 2.84 5.80 26.36
CA ASP A 6 2.80 7.23 26.03
C ASP A 6 3.82 7.57 24.93
N ALA A 7 3.88 6.67 23.91
CA ALA A 7 4.82 6.82 22.82
C ALA A 7 4.46 8.05 21.98
N GLU A 8 5.48 8.80 21.65
CA GLU A 8 5.35 10.07 20.94
C GLU A 8 6.04 10.02 19.59
N LEU A 9 5.42 10.70 18.63
CA LEU A 9 6.06 11.05 17.37
C LEU A 9 6.48 12.51 17.41
N THR A 10 7.76 12.77 17.20
CA THR A 10 8.33 14.11 17.15
C THR A 10 8.95 14.39 15.80
N ASN A 11 8.90 15.65 15.36
CA ASN A 11 9.58 16.12 14.17
C ASN A 11 11.05 16.49 14.48
N SER A 12 11.79 16.96 13.47
CA SER A 12 13.22 17.31 13.61
C SER A 12 13.50 18.50 14.53
N VAL A 13 12.48 19.28 14.88
CA VAL A 13 12.61 20.39 15.86
C VAL A 13 12.11 20.01 17.25
N GLY A 14 11.84 18.72 17.49
CA GLY A 14 11.43 18.21 18.80
C GLY A 14 9.95 18.44 19.15
N GLU A 15 9.11 18.85 18.21
CA GLU A 15 7.69 19.08 18.43
C GLU A 15 6.91 17.74 18.37
N VAL A 16 6.11 17.44 19.39
CA VAL A 16 5.15 16.32 19.39
C VAL A 16 3.96 16.72 18.54
N PHE A 17 3.95 16.33 17.27
CA PHE A 17 3.13 16.97 16.26
C PHE A 17 1.73 16.39 16.06
N LEU A 18 1.43 15.17 16.46
CA LEU A 18 0.13 14.55 16.17
C LEU A 18 -1.05 15.37 16.70
N LYS A 19 -0.93 15.92 17.91
CA LYS A 19 -1.96 16.76 18.55
C LYS A 19 -2.23 18.08 17.82
N LYS A 20 -1.28 18.55 17.05
CA LYS A 20 -1.40 19.75 16.22
C LYS A 20 -2.44 19.57 15.11
N TYR A 21 -2.54 18.37 14.55
CA TYR A 21 -3.47 18.08 13.46
C TYR A 21 -4.87 17.78 13.95
N ASP A 22 -5.03 16.92 14.91
CA ASP A 22 -6.32 16.66 15.56
C ASP A 22 -6.13 16.00 16.94
N PRO A 23 -6.38 16.74 18.03
CA PRO A 23 -6.28 16.22 19.40
C PRO A 23 -7.23 15.04 19.67
N PHE A 24 -8.42 15.04 19.03
CA PHE A 24 -9.39 13.97 19.18
C PHE A 24 -8.90 12.66 18.56
N VAL A 25 -8.35 12.70 17.36
CA VAL A 25 -7.78 11.52 16.70
C VAL A 25 -6.65 10.93 17.53
N VAL A 26 -5.82 11.76 18.16
CA VAL A 26 -4.75 11.28 19.06
C VAL A 26 -5.33 10.58 20.27
N GLN A 27 -6.37 11.12 20.87
CA GLN A 27 -6.97 10.58 22.09
C GLN A 27 -7.67 9.23 21.85
N TRP A 28 -8.42 9.09 20.77
CA TRP A 28 -9.23 7.90 20.47
C TRP A 28 -8.55 6.97 19.46
N GLY A 29 -7.83 7.53 18.53
CA GLY A 29 -7.17 6.79 17.47
C GLY A 29 -6.07 5.85 17.94
N THR A 30 -5.57 6.02 19.18
CA THR A 30 -4.54 5.14 19.74
C THR A 30 -4.99 3.69 19.92
N TYR A 31 -6.28 3.42 19.96
CA TYR A 31 -6.85 2.08 20.12
C TYR A 31 -7.39 1.49 18.82
N MET A 32 -7.39 2.26 17.73
CA MET A 32 -8.01 1.88 16.47
C MET A 32 -7.01 1.91 15.31
N GLU A 33 -7.10 0.96 14.42
CA GLU A 33 -6.24 0.86 13.24
C GLU A 33 -6.45 1.99 12.21
N TRP A 34 -7.56 2.70 12.28
CA TRP A 34 -7.84 3.94 11.55
C TRP A 34 -6.75 5.00 11.72
N ASN A 35 -6.06 4.92 12.84
CA ASN A 35 -4.96 5.83 13.17
C ASN A 35 -3.77 5.70 12.19
N LYS A 36 -3.59 4.56 11.55
CA LYS A 36 -2.45 4.35 10.61
C LYS A 36 -2.48 5.39 9.48
N GLY A 37 -3.64 5.58 8.84
CA GLY A 37 -3.80 6.58 7.78
C GLY A 37 -3.54 8.00 8.27
N PHE A 38 -4.08 8.36 9.44
CA PHE A 38 -3.87 9.68 10.05
C PHE A 38 -2.42 9.92 10.45
N VAL A 39 -1.78 8.95 11.11
CA VAL A 39 -0.36 9.05 11.51
C VAL A 39 0.53 9.19 10.28
N SER A 40 0.26 8.43 9.23
CA SER A 40 0.98 8.53 7.95
C SER A 40 0.79 9.90 7.29
N PHE A 41 -0.44 10.43 7.31
CA PHE A 41 -0.75 11.77 6.81
C PHE A 41 0.00 12.84 7.61
N ALA A 42 -0.10 12.83 8.94
CA ALA A 42 0.53 13.82 9.80
C ALA A 42 2.07 13.78 9.70
N SER A 43 2.66 12.59 9.71
CA SER A 43 4.11 12.42 9.52
C SER A 43 4.57 12.95 8.17
N MET A 44 3.85 12.62 7.09
CA MET A 44 4.19 13.12 5.76
C MET A 44 4.03 14.64 5.64
N ARG A 45 3.07 15.25 6.37
CA ARG A 45 2.93 16.71 6.42
C ARG A 45 4.16 17.35 7.05
N GLU A 46 4.62 16.85 8.20
CA GLU A 46 5.85 17.36 8.85
C GLU A 46 7.08 17.20 7.94
N ILE A 47 7.20 16.07 7.24
CA ILE A 47 8.29 15.83 6.29
C ILE A 47 8.25 16.84 5.13
N ARG A 48 7.06 17.08 4.55
CA ARG A 48 6.89 18.05 3.46
C ARG A 48 7.13 19.49 3.88
N ASP A 49 6.80 19.84 5.13
CA ASP A 49 7.03 21.17 5.72
C ASP A 49 8.52 21.38 6.12
N GLY A 50 9.42 20.46 5.74
CA GLY A 50 10.85 20.55 6.02
C GLY A 50 11.23 20.22 7.45
N LYS A 51 10.32 19.65 8.23
CA LYS A 51 10.53 19.21 9.60
C LYS A 51 10.75 17.70 9.73
N GLY A 52 11.07 17.03 8.63
CA GLY A 52 11.42 15.61 8.61
C GLY A 52 12.80 15.35 9.18
N SER A 53 13.08 14.08 9.49
CA SER A 53 14.40 13.60 9.83
C SER A 53 15.35 13.59 8.64
N PRO A 54 16.66 13.43 8.81
CA PRO A 54 17.64 13.46 7.72
C PRO A 54 17.39 12.43 6.62
N HIS A 55 16.76 11.29 6.94
CA HIS A 55 16.45 10.23 5.97
C HIS A 55 14.99 10.26 5.48
N GLY A 56 14.26 11.35 5.73
CA GLY A 56 12.89 11.55 5.22
C GLY A 56 11.80 10.89 6.07
N GLY A 57 12.05 10.71 7.35
CA GLY A 57 11.09 10.23 8.35
C GLY A 57 10.75 11.27 9.40
N VAL A 58 10.32 10.79 10.55
CA VAL A 58 10.11 11.50 11.83
C VAL A 58 10.71 10.67 12.94
N TYR A 59 10.62 11.11 14.21
CA TYR A 59 11.19 10.39 15.32
C TYR A 59 10.12 9.77 16.20
N PHE A 60 10.38 8.55 16.66
CA PHE A 60 9.56 7.81 17.59
C PHE A 60 10.29 7.66 18.93
N GLY A 61 9.62 8.00 20.01
CA GLY A 61 10.13 7.86 21.37
C GLY A 61 9.13 7.22 22.30
N LEU A 62 9.59 6.80 23.48
CA LEU A 62 8.73 6.17 24.50
C LEU A 62 7.93 7.19 25.32
N GLY A 63 8.12 8.51 25.09
CA GLY A 63 7.49 9.55 25.89
C GLY A 63 7.77 9.37 27.37
N SER A 64 6.73 9.38 28.20
CA SER A 64 6.85 9.14 29.66
C SER A 64 6.95 7.65 30.03
N THR A 65 6.86 6.72 29.08
CA THR A 65 6.90 5.28 29.36
C THR A 65 8.32 4.82 29.75
N PRO A 66 8.53 4.24 30.93
CA PRO A 66 9.84 3.71 31.33
C PRO A 66 10.26 2.56 30.40
N TYR A 67 11.55 2.49 30.06
CA TYR A 67 12.11 1.43 29.21
C TYR A 67 11.74 0.00 29.68
N GLY A 68 11.78 -0.25 31.01
CA GLY A 68 11.42 -1.56 31.56
C GLY A 68 9.97 -1.97 31.29
N THR A 69 9.04 -1.01 31.21
CA THR A 69 7.66 -1.26 30.81
C THR A 69 7.58 -1.62 29.32
N PHE A 70 8.31 -0.87 28.49
CA PHE A 70 8.43 -1.17 27.07
C PHE A 70 9.01 -2.57 26.84
N GLU A 71 10.12 -2.90 27.49
CA GLU A 71 10.79 -4.20 27.40
C GLU A 71 9.84 -5.34 27.76
N LYS A 72 9.17 -5.26 28.91
CA LYS A 72 8.24 -6.28 29.38
C LYS A 72 7.04 -6.49 28.41
N ILE A 73 6.46 -5.42 27.91
CA ILE A 73 5.23 -5.52 27.10
C ILE A 73 5.53 -5.71 25.63
N ALA A 74 6.44 -4.94 25.06
CA ALA A 74 6.71 -4.98 23.62
C ALA A 74 7.58 -6.18 23.26
N LEU A 75 8.69 -6.36 23.95
CA LEU A 75 9.63 -7.43 23.62
C LEU A 75 9.16 -8.80 24.13
N GLY A 76 8.47 -8.86 25.25
CA GLY A 76 7.90 -10.11 25.78
C GLY A 76 6.79 -10.72 24.91
N ARG A 77 6.24 -9.98 23.95
CA ARG A 77 5.26 -10.50 22.97
C ARG A 77 5.86 -11.13 21.73
N PHE A 78 7.12 -10.87 21.47
CA PHE A 78 7.82 -11.46 20.34
C PHE A 78 8.59 -12.69 20.80
N PRO A 79 8.33 -13.87 20.23
CA PRO A 79 9.19 -15.02 20.45
C PRO A 79 10.64 -14.68 20.06
N ASP A 80 11.61 -15.20 20.78
CA ASP A 80 13.04 -14.94 20.55
C ASP A 80 13.47 -15.12 19.10
N TRP A 81 12.93 -16.16 18.43
CA TRP A 81 13.25 -16.43 17.04
C TRP A 81 12.76 -15.31 16.10
N LYS A 82 11.56 -14.76 16.34
CA LYS A 82 10.99 -13.67 15.53
C LYS A 82 11.76 -12.38 15.77
N TYR A 83 12.13 -12.13 17.00
CA TYR A 83 12.92 -10.98 17.39
C TYR A 83 14.28 -10.96 16.70
N LYS A 84 14.98 -12.11 16.72
CA LYS A 84 16.27 -12.27 16.03
C LYS A 84 16.14 -12.22 14.52
N ALA A 85 15.10 -12.83 13.96
CA ALA A 85 14.88 -12.86 12.51
C ALA A 85 14.59 -11.48 11.92
N LEU A 86 13.96 -10.59 12.67
CA LEU A 86 13.64 -9.22 12.24
C LEU A 86 14.76 -8.20 12.57
N ASP A 87 15.86 -8.66 13.16
CA ASP A 87 16.97 -7.81 13.62
C ASP A 87 16.52 -6.59 14.46
N LEU A 88 15.63 -6.83 15.41
CA LEU A 88 15.12 -5.80 16.29
C LEU A 88 16.09 -5.45 17.44
N THR A 89 17.35 -5.88 17.35
CA THR A 89 18.35 -5.73 18.41
C THR A 89 18.75 -4.28 18.65
N GLU A 90 18.73 -3.44 17.63
CA GLU A 90 19.08 -2.02 17.75
C GLU A 90 17.98 -1.19 18.45
N MET A 91 16.72 -1.52 18.25
CA MET A 91 15.59 -0.77 18.82
C MET A 91 15.64 -0.70 20.36
N PRO A 92 15.83 -1.82 21.12
CA PRO A 92 16.00 -1.77 22.54
C PRO A 92 17.20 -0.94 23.01
N LYS A 93 18.33 -1.00 22.30
CA LYS A 93 19.52 -0.20 22.63
C LYS A 93 19.21 1.30 22.55
N ILE A 94 18.59 1.73 21.44
CA ILE A 94 18.19 3.13 21.22
C ILE A 94 17.30 3.61 22.37
N PHE A 95 16.25 2.87 22.73
CA PHE A 95 15.33 3.28 23.78
C PHE A 95 15.89 3.17 25.19
N LYS A 96 16.78 2.20 25.45
CA LYS A 96 17.48 2.06 26.74
C LYS A 96 18.40 3.25 27.00
N GLU A 97 18.95 3.83 25.95
CA GLU A 97 19.76 5.05 26.01
C GLU A 97 18.94 6.35 26.05
N GLY A 98 17.61 6.25 26.06
CA GLY A 98 16.72 7.41 26.02
C GLY A 98 16.73 8.17 24.68
N LYS A 99 17.23 7.53 23.62
CA LYS A 99 17.29 8.11 22.27
C LYS A 99 15.99 7.89 21.53
N LEU A 100 15.77 8.70 20.50
CA LEU A 100 14.65 8.57 19.55
C LEU A 100 15.05 7.69 18.38
N MET A 101 14.11 6.89 17.89
CA MET A 101 14.27 6.08 16.70
C MET A 101 13.66 6.78 15.49
N GLU A 102 14.39 6.88 14.41
CA GLU A 102 13.86 7.40 13.15
C GLU A 102 12.87 6.40 12.53
N VAL A 103 11.69 6.88 12.17
CA VAL A 103 10.59 6.10 11.57
C VAL A 103 9.94 6.89 10.45
N GLY A 104 9.29 6.20 9.52
CA GLY A 104 8.60 6.86 8.42
C GLY A 104 7.39 6.08 7.91
N PRO A 105 6.50 6.74 7.16
CA PRO A 105 5.42 6.06 6.48
C PRO A 105 5.96 5.08 5.44
N VAL A 106 5.44 3.85 5.46
CA VAL A 106 5.73 2.81 4.46
C VAL A 106 4.45 2.20 3.95
N VAL A 107 4.49 1.63 2.75
CA VAL A 107 3.38 0.87 2.20
C VAL A 107 3.26 -0.44 2.98
N GLU A 108 2.10 -0.68 3.56
CA GLU A 108 1.78 -1.90 4.29
C GLU A 108 0.92 -2.83 3.45
N TYR A 109 -0.02 -2.27 2.70
CA TYR A 109 -1.05 -3.03 2.00
C TYR A 109 -1.64 -2.23 0.82
N PHE A 110 -2.09 -2.96 -0.21
CA PHE A 110 -2.83 -2.38 -1.33
C PHE A 110 -4.35 -2.53 -1.10
N ASP A 111 -5.07 -1.41 -1.08
CA ASP A 111 -6.54 -1.38 -0.91
C ASP A 111 -7.30 -1.52 -2.24
N GLY A 112 -6.63 -1.83 -3.30
CA GLY A 112 -7.17 -2.13 -4.62
C GLY A 112 -6.74 -3.51 -5.07
N GLY A 113 -7.06 -3.87 -6.31
CA GLY A 113 -6.64 -5.17 -6.85
C GLY A 113 -7.39 -5.55 -8.10
N ILE A 114 -7.18 -6.78 -8.51
CA ILE A 114 -7.86 -7.38 -9.66
C ILE A 114 -9.35 -7.48 -9.34
N VAL A 115 -10.19 -6.99 -10.26
CA VAL A 115 -11.66 -7.10 -10.13
C VAL A 115 -12.06 -8.56 -10.28
N VAL A 116 -12.78 -9.06 -9.30
CA VAL A 116 -13.35 -10.41 -9.28
C VAL A 116 -14.84 -10.36 -9.01
N ASN A 117 -15.54 -11.43 -9.39
CA ASN A 117 -16.92 -11.65 -9.01
C ASN A 117 -17.02 -12.38 -7.65
N GLU A 118 -18.21 -12.75 -7.23
CA GLU A 118 -18.51 -13.44 -5.97
C GLU A 118 -17.88 -14.84 -5.87
N LYS A 119 -17.41 -15.40 -6.99
CA LYS A 119 -16.70 -16.68 -7.07
C LYS A 119 -15.18 -16.52 -7.20
N PHE A 120 -14.69 -15.29 -7.07
CA PHE A 120 -13.29 -14.92 -7.29
C PHE A 120 -12.78 -15.13 -8.72
N GLU A 121 -13.70 -15.20 -9.70
CA GLU A 121 -13.36 -15.24 -11.12
C GLU A 121 -13.01 -13.85 -11.62
N THR A 122 -11.95 -13.74 -12.40
CA THR A 122 -11.59 -12.49 -13.11
C THR A 122 -12.37 -12.39 -14.42
N ALA A 123 -12.17 -11.30 -15.17
CA ALA A 123 -12.72 -11.17 -16.53
C ALA A 123 -12.05 -12.13 -17.53
N VAL A 124 -10.97 -12.79 -17.18
CA VAL A 124 -10.27 -13.78 -18.00
C VAL A 124 -10.74 -15.17 -17.57
N GLU A 125 -11.35 -15.90 -18.48
CA GLU A 125 -11.86 -17.25 -18.21
C GLU A 125 -10.77 -18.18 -17.66
N GLY A 126 -11.07 -18.90 -16.58
CA GLY A 126 -10.15 -19.79 -15.91
C GLY A 126 -9.08 -19.12 -15.02
N LEU A 127 -9.08 -17.79 -14.95
CA LEU A 127 -8.19 -17.03 -14.07
C LEU A 127 -8.93 -16.51 -12.83
N TYR A 128 -8.42 -16.86 -11.65
CA TYR A 128 -8.95 -16.48 -10.35
C TYR A 128 -7.97 -15.58 -9.60
N ALA A 129 -8.47 -14.71 -8.72
CA ALA A 129 -7.63 -13.90 -7.84
C ALA A 129 -8.22 -13.87 -6.43
N ALA A 130 -7.36 -13.96 -5.41
CA ALA A 130 -7.76 -13.99 -4.01
C ALA A 130 -6.73 -13.31 -3.11
N GLY A 131 -7.16 -12.82 -1.95
CA GLY A 131 -6.32 -12.11 -1.00
C GLY A 131 -5.97 -10.70 -1.45
N GLU A 132 -4.81 -10.21 -1.08
CA GLU A 132 -4.40 -8.81 -1.32
C GLU A 132 -4.36 -8.41 -2.80
N CYS A 133 -4.10 -9.34 -3.71
CA CYS A 133 -4.09 -9.06 -5.14
C CYS A 133 -5.48 -8.86 -5.75
N ALA A 134 -6.55 -9.24 -5.05
CA ALA A 134 -7.93 -9.06 -5.48
C ALA A 134 -8.55 -7.80 -4.86
N LEU A 135 -9.52 -7.21 -5.55
CA LEU A 135 -10.35 -6.14 -4.99
C LEU A 135 -11.17 -6.72 -3.82
N GLY A 136 -10.75 -6.40 -2.60
CA GLY A 136 -11.38 -6.90 -1.38
C GLY A 136 -12.56 -6.07 -0.89
N PRO A 137 -13.28 -6.53 0.14
CA PRO A 137 -14.50 -5.90 0.65
C PRO A 137 -14.26 -4.64 1.50
N PHE A 138 -13.01 -4.34 1.86
CA PHE A 138 -12.70 -3.29 2.84
C PHE A 138 -12.55 -1.88 2.25
N GLY A 139 -12.55 -1.73 0.94
CA GLY A 139 -12.46 -0.43 0.27
C GLY A 139 -11.17 0.34 0.60
N SER A 140 -11.28 1.66 0.62
CA SER A 140 -10.12 2.57 0.75
C SER A 140 -9.60 2.75 2.17
N ASN A 141 -10.15 2.04 3.13
CA ASN A 141 -9.78 2.18 4.53
C ASN A 141 -9.66 0.81 5.20
N ARG A 142 -8.89 -0.02 4.58
CA ARG A 142 -8.70 -1.35 5.05
C ARG A 142 -7.88 -1.43 6.32
N VAL A 143 -8.30 -2.36 7.16
CA VAL A 143 -7.71 -2.57 8.45
C VAL A 143 -7.63 -4.04 8.79
N CYS A 144 -6.47 -4.48 9.25
CA CYS A 144 -6.12 -5.67 10.04
C CYS A 144 -6.71 -7.04 9.72
N SER A 145 -7.47 -7.23 8.68
CA SER A 145 -8.07 -8.53 8.36
C SER A 145 -7.34 -9.30 7.25
N ALA A 146 -6.16 -8.82 6.82
CA ALA A 146 -5.43 -9.36 5.68
C ALA A 146 -5.29 -10.87 5.69
N ILE A 147 -4.84 -11.45 6.80
CA ILE A 147 -4.64 -12.89 6.92
C ILE A 147 -5.96 -13.64 6.85
N THR A 148 -6.99 -13.17 7.55
CA THR A 148 -8.33 -13.80 7.52
C THR A 148 -8.92 -13.74 6.11
N GLU A 149 -8.80 -12.60 5.44
CA GLU A 149 -9.23 -12.43 4.06
C GLU A 149 -8.50 -13.40 3.11
N MET A 150 -7.17 -13.48 3.20
CA MET A 150 -6.39 -14.40 2.37
C MET A 150 -6.80 -15.86 2.58
N LEU A 151 -7.09 -16.27 3.82
CA LEU A 151 -7.52 -17.63 4.14
C LEU A 151 -8.91 -17.91 3.58
N VAL A 152 -9.88 -17.02 3.79
CA VAL A 152 -11.27 -17.21 3.33
C VAL A 152 -11.33 -17.12 1.80
N HIS A 153 -10.81 -16.05 1.21
CA HIS A 153 -10.81 -15.88 -0.25
C HIS A 153 -10.03 -16.97 -0.96
N GLY A 154 -8.89 -17.39 -0.39
CA GLY A 154 -8.07 -18.46 -0.96
C GLY A 154 -8.77 -19.80 -0.98
N ALA A 155 -9.52 -20.12 0.09
CA ALA A 155 -10.30 -21.37 0.17
C ALA A 155 -11.43 -21.37 -0.87
N ASP A 156 -12.19 -20.29 -0.94
CA ASP A 156 -13.34 -20.19 -1.86
C ASP A 156 -12.89 -20.10 -3.33
N ALA A 157 -11.87 -19.30 -3.63
CA ALA A 157 -11.29 -19.23 -4.97
C ALA A 157 -10.71 -20.57 -5.42
N GLY A 158 -10.01 -21.27 -4.52
CA GLY A 158 -9.45 -22.58 -4.79
C GLY A 158 -10.54 -23.63 -5.07
N HIS A 159 -11.63 -23.63 -4.29
CA HIS A 159 -12.79 -24.48 -4.53
C HIS A 159 -13.40 -24.20 -5.93
N ASN A 160 -13.72 -22.95 -6.22
CA ASN A 160 -14.34 -22.56 -7.49
C ASN A 160 -13.44 -22.84 -8.71
N ALA A 161 -12.13 -22.58 -8.58
CA ALA A 161 -11.16 -22.93 -9.63
C ALA A 161 -11.06 -24.45 -9.85
N GLY A 162 -11.13 -25.25 -8.79
CA GLY A 162 -11.17 -26.72 -8.87
C GLY A 162 -12.42 -27.23 -9.58
N GLU A 163 -13.60 -26.67 -9.29
CA GLU A 163 -14.84 -27.02 -9.96
C GLU A 163 -14.84 -26.61 -11.46
N TYR A 164 -14.25 -25.46 -11.77
CA TYR A 164 -14.03 -25.07 -13.16
C TYR A 164 -13.11 -26.04 -13.90
N ALA A 165 -11.96 -26.37 -13.31
CA ALA A 165 -10.97 -27.25 -13.93
C ALA A 165 -11.50 -28.65 -14.25
N LYS A 166 -12.39 -29.20 -13.41
CA LYS A 166 -13.06 -30.48 -13.65
C LYS A 166 -13.91 -30.47 -14.93
N LYS A 167 -14.49 -29.32 -15.27
CA LYS A 167 -15.39 -29.13 -16.41
C LYS A 167 -14.65 -28.70 -17.68
N ALA A 168 -13.66 -27.81 -17.53
CA ALA A 168 -12.93 -27.23 -18.66
C ALA A 168 -11.96 -28.23 -19.33
N GLY A 169 -11.50 -29.23 -18.59
CA GLY A 169 -10.49 -30.14 -19.07
C GLY A 169 -9.11 -29.51 -19.22
N ARG A 170 -8.22 -30.16 -19.95
CA ARG A 170 -6.86 -29.67 -20.18
C ARG A 170 -6.85 -28.71 -21.36
N ALA A 171 -6.39 -27.49 -21.13
CA ALA A 171 -6.19 -26.52 -22.20
C ALA A 171 -4.91 -26.83 -23.00
N ASP A 172 -4.98 -26.66 -24.31
CA ASP A 172 -3.81 -26.67 -25.18
C ASP A 172 -3.00 -25.41 -24.99
N LEU A 173 -1.69 -25.57 -24.78
CA LEU A 173 -0.78 -24.43 -24.64
C LEU A 173 -0.20 -24.06 -26.02
N PRO A 174 -0.47 -22.84 -26.54
CA PRO A 174 0.07 -22.41 -27.83
C PRO A 174 1.60 -22.31 -27.76
N ALA A 175 2.31 -23.20 -28.43
CA ALA A 175 3.78 -23.27 -28.40
C ALA A 175 4.46 -21.95 -28.77
N GLN A 176 3.89 -21.22 -29.74
CA GLN A 176 4.40 -19.91 -30.15
C GLN A 176 4.24 -18.84 -29.06
N ALA A 177 3.10 -18.83 -28.34
CA ALA A 177 2.88 -17.90 -27.22
C ALA A 177 3.86 -18.20 -26.06
N LEU A 178 4.05 -19.48 -25.72
CA LEU A 178 5.01 -19.88 -24.70
C LEU A 178 6.43 -19.47 -25.07
N LYS A 179 6.83 -19.66 -26.33
CA LYS A 179 8.14 -19.22 -26.82
C LYS A 179 8.31 -17.70 -26.68
N ALA A 180 7.33 -16.92 -27.13
CA ALA A 180 7.38 -15.45 -27.04
C ALA A 180 7.45 -14.95 -25.58
N LEU A 181 6.68 -15.56 -24.65
CA LEU A 181 6.75 -15.23 -23.23
C LEU A 181 8.11 -15.60 -22.62
N GLY A 182 8.67 -16.76 -23.00
CA GLY A 182 10.01 -17.17 -22.57
C GLY A 182 11.09 -16.22 -23.05
N GLU A 183 11.08 -15.85 -24.33
CA GLU A 183 12.00 -14.87 -24.91
C GLU A 183 11.88 -13.51 -24.22
N LYS A 184 10.68 -13.04 -23.94
CA LYS A 184 10.45 -11.80 -23.20
C LYS A 184 11.02 -11.88 -21.78
N ALA A 185 10.76 -12.95 -21.05
CA ALA A 185 11.26 -13.12 -19.68
C ALA A 185 12.81 -13.17 -19.64
N GLU A 186 13.44 -13.70 -20.66
CA GLU A 186 14.90 -13.83 -20.76
C GLU A 186 15.61 -12.58 -21.31
N GLN A 187 14.91 -11.57 -21.80
CA GLN A 187 15.52 -10.40 -22.44
C GLN A 187 16.64 -9.76 -21.60
N ALA A 188 16.35 -9.49 -20.31
CA ALA A 188 17.34 -8.90 -19.41
C ALA A 188 18.51 -9.85 -19.10
N LEU A 189 18.25 -11.16 -19.09
CA LEU A 189 19.25 -12.19 -18.83
C LEU A 189 20.25 -12.33 -19.99
N VAL A 190 19.76 -12.35 -21.23
CA VAL A 190 20.60 -12.59 -22.41
C VAL A 190 21.32 -11.31 -22.89
N ARG A 191 20.80 -10.12 -22.57
CA ARG A 191 21.43 -8.87 -22.96
C ARG A 191 22.80 -8.72 -22.29
N ARG A 192 23.84 -8.41 -23.10
CA ARG A 192 25.21 -8.30 -22.63
C ARG A 192 25.42 -7.15 -21.67
N ASP A 193 24.99 -5.95 -22.07
CA ASP A 193 25.19 -4.70 -21.35
C ASP A 193 23.88 -3.92 -21.28
N GLY A 194 23.67 -3.16 -20.21
CA GLY A 194 22.46 -2.34 -20.02
C GLY A 194 22.27 -1.87 -18.59
N LEU A 195 21.07 -1.34 -18.33
CA LEU A 195 20.68 -0.79 -17.05
C LEU A 195 20.43 -1.90 -16.02
N ARG A 196 20.81 -1.63 -14.76
CA ARG A 196 20.62 -2.61 -13.69
C ARG A 196 19.22 -2.49 -13.09
N PRO A 197 18.48 -3.59 -12.92
CA PRO A 197 17.14 -3.57 -12.33
C PRO A 197 17.09 -2.87 -10.97
N ALA A 198 18.08 -3.11 -10.10
CA ALA A 198 18.14 -2.48 -8.77
C ALA A 198 18.28 -0.96 -8.83
N GLN A 199 19.01 -0.44 -9.82
CA GLN A 199 19.21 1.00 -10.02
C GLN A 199 17.88 1.68 -10.41
N ILE A 200 17.18 1.12 -11.38
CA ILE A 200 15.87 1.64 -11.81
C ILE A 200 14.84 1.49 -10.70
N ARG A 201 14.80 0.34 -10.00
CA ARG A 201 13.92 0.13 -8.85
C ARG A 201 14.08 1.23 -7.81
N ARG A 202 15.32 1.59 -7.47
CA ARG A 202 15.60 2.64 -6.49
C ARG A 202 15.06 4.00 -6.93
N GLN A 203 15.28 4.38 -8.19
CA GLN A 203 14.74 5.63 -8.74
C GLN A 203 13.20 5.65 -8.70
N VAL A 204 12.57 4.53 -9.04
CA VAL A 204 11.10 4.38 -8.97
C VAL A 204 10.60 4.53 -7.53
N GLN A 205 11.28 3.92 -6.55
CA GLN A 205 10.93 4.02 -5.13
C GLN A 205 11.04 5.47 -4.62
N GLU A 206 12.11 6.18 -4.95
CA GLU A 206 12.32 7.57 -4.58
C GLU A 206 11.23 8.48 -5.19
N MET A 207 10.92 8.28 -6.46
CA MET A 207 9.86 9.03 -7.16
C MET A 207 8.46 8.69 -6.63
N ALA A 208 8.18 7.43 -6.33
CA ALA A 208 6.91 7.02 -5.74
C ALA A 208 6.73 7.60 -4.33
N HIS A 209 7.77 7.54 -3.49
CA HIS A 209 7.73 8.12 -2.15
C HIS A 209 7.42 9.62 -2.19
N LYS A 210 7.99 10.34 -3.13
CA LYS A 210 7.78 11.78 -3.30
C LYS A 210 6.40 12.14 -3.84
N ASN A 211 5.87 11.37 -4.81
CA ASN A 211 4.75 11.80 -5.65
C ASN A 211 3.46 10.98 -5.47
N LEU A 212 3.55 9.73 -4.96
CA LEU A 212 2.42 8.84 -4.71
C LEU A 212 2.27 8.51 -3.22
N SER A 213 2.85 9.30 -2.35
CA SER A 213 2.79 9.17 -0.89
C SER A 213 1.36 9.42 -0.35
N PRO A 214 1.13 9.33 0.97
CA PRO A 214 -0.16 9.63 1.58
C PRO A 214 -0.77 10.98 1.19
N ILE A 215 0.05 12.02 0.98
CA ILE A 215 -0.40 13.34 0.52
C ILE A 215 -0.10 13.47 -0.97
N ARG A 216 -1.12 13.73 -1.76
CA ARG A 216 -1.09 13.75 -3.23
C ARG A 216 -1.66 15.05 -3.77
N ALA A 217 -1.15 15.51 -4.91
CA ALA A 217 -1.76 16.57 -5.69
C ALA A 217 -1.60 16.30 -7.19
N GLN A 218 -2.36 17.01 -8.02
CA GLN A 218 -2.38 16.85 -9.47
C GLN A 218 -0.97 16.92 -10.08
N LYS A 219 -0.19 17.91 -9.64
CA LYS A 219 1.14 18.19 -10.18
C LYS A 219 2.10 17.00 -9.96
N GLU A 220 2.17 16.51 -8.73
CA GLU A 220 3.04 15.41 -8.33
C GLU A 220 2.64 14.10 -8.99
N LEU A 221 1.33 13.80 -9.01
CA LEU A 221 0.82 12.60 -9.67
C LEU A 221 1.07 12.62 -11.18
N SER A 222 0.88 13.79 -11.84
CA SER A 222 1.16 13.92 -13.28
C SER A 222 2.65 13.79 -13.59
N ALA A 223 3.52 14.36 -12.75
CA ALA A 223 4.97 14.21 -12.90
C ALA A 223 5.40 12.76 -12.73
N PHE A 224 4.81 12.05 -11.78
CA PHE A 224 5.09 10.63 -11.57
C PHE A 224 4.59 9.75 -12.72
N LEU A 225 3.41 10.02 -13.25
CA LEU A 225 2.89 9.32 -14.43
C LEU A 225 3.83 9.47 -15.62
N SER A 226 4.28 10.70 -15.90
CA SER A 226 5.24 10.97 -16.98
C SER A 226 6.59 10.27 -16.76
N PHE A 227 7.06 10.20 -15.52
CA PHE A 227 8.27 9.45 -15.17
C PHE A 227 8.09 7.95 -15.42
N LEU A 228 6.97 7.37 -15.00
CA LEU A 228 6.67 5.95 -15.23
C LEU A 228 6.58 5.63 -16.73
N ASP A 229 5.90 6.47 -17.51
CA ASP A 229 5.79 6.28 -18.97
C ASP A 229 7.16 6.29 -19.64
N LYS A 230 8.01 7.24 -19.26
CA LYS A 230 9.39 7.32 -19.75
C LYS A 230 10.20 6.08 -19.35
N THR A 231 10.13 5.67 -18.08
CA THR A 231 10.88 4.50 -17.59
C THR A 231 10.44 3.21 -18.28
N ILE A 232 9.13 3.05 -18.53
CA ILE A 232 8.59 1.90 -19.28
C ILE A 232 9.09 1.91 -20.73
N GLN A 233 9.11 3.08 -21.37
CA GLN A 233 9.46 3.22 -22.78
C GLN A 233 10.98 3.17 -23.02
N ASP A 234 11.75 3.87 -22.20
CA ASP A 234 13.17 4.13 -22.46
C ASP A 234 14.09 3.21 -21.66
N ASP A 235 13.79 2.90 -20.39
CA ASP A 235 14.71 2.18 -19.50
C ASP A 235 14.43 0.67 -19.47
N LEU A 236 13.15 0.29 -19.37
CA LEU A 236 12.74 -1.12 -19.23
C LEU A 236 13.26 -2.01 -20.38
N PRO A 237 13.22 -1.58 -21.68
CA PRO A 237 13.78 -2.36 -22.78
C PRO A 237 15.30 -2.56 -22.71
N HIS A 238 16.00 -1.77 -21.90
CA HIS A 238 17.46 -1.78 -21.81
C HIS A 238 17.99 -2.45 -20.53
N LEU A 239 17.13 -3.12 -19.76
CA LEU A 239 17.57 -3.87 -18.58
C LEU A 239 18.52 -5.00 -18.93
N ALA A 240 19.58 -5.17 -18.13
CA ALA A 240 20.52 -6.27 -18.22
C ALA A 240 20.98 -6.73 -16.83
N THR A 241 21.04 -8.05 -16.63
CA THR A 241 21.57 -8.65 -15.41
C THR A 241 23.08 -8.83 -15.46
N ALA A 242 23.78 -8.77 -14.33
CA ALA A 242 25.22 -9.08 -14.25
C ALA A 242 25.48 -10.56 -14.51
N SER A 243 24.80 -11.39 -13.71
CA SER A 243 24.88 -12.83 -13.86
C SER A 243 23.94 -13.30 -14.96
N LYS A 244 24.40 -14.22 -15.79
CA LYS A 244 23.64 -14.90 -16.83
C LYS A 244 23.16 -16.28 -16.39
N CYS A 245 23.39 -16.60 -15.12
CA CYS A 245 22.91 -17.85 -14.53
C CYS A 245 21.38 -17.87 -14.47
N ARG A 246 20.78 -19.02 -14.77
CA ARG A 246 19.32 -19.23 -14.67
C ARG A 246 18.87 -19.76 -13.31
N VAL A 247 19.81 -20.09 -12.44
CA VAL A 247 19.52 -20.69 -11.13
C VAL A 247 19.91 -19.70 -10.04
N TYR A 248 19.01 -19.44 -9.10
CA TYR A 248 19.18 -18.50 -7.99
C TYR A 248 19.59 -17.08 -8.41
N ASN A 249 19.15 -16.62 -9.57
CA ASN A 249 19.44 -15.28 -10.08
C ASN A 249 18.37 -14.27 -9.66
N LYS A 250 18.55 -13.70 -8.48
CA LYS A 250 17.62 -12.70 -7.95
C LYS A 250 17.51 -11.47 -8.87
N GLU A 251 18.60 -11.03 -9.50
CA GLU A 251 18.57 -9.86 -10.37
C GLU A 251 17.70 -10.08 -11.63
N TRP A 252 17.65 -11.31 -12.13
CA TRP A 252 16.73 -11.67 -13.21
C TRP A 252 15.26 -11.63 -12.76
N VAL A 253 14.98 -12.16 -11.58
CA VAL A 253 13.64 -12.05 -10.99
C VAL A 253 13.28 -10.58 -10.77
N ASP A 254 14.20 -9.78 -10.23
CA ASP A 254 14.02 -8.35 -10.03
C ASP A 254 13.70 -7.59 -11.33
N ALA A 255 14.27 -8.01 -12.47
CA ALA A 255 13.97 -7.42 -13.78
C ALA A 255 12.51 -7.69 -14.22
N ILE A 256 12.01 -8.91 -14.01
CA ILE A 256 10.63 -9.29 -14.31
C ILE A 256 9.66 -8.56 -13.37
N GLU A 257 9.97 -8.54 -12.07
CA GLU A 257 9.16 -7.85 -11.06
C GLU A 257 9.09 -6.34 -11.32
N LEU A 258 10.18 -5.73 -11.79
CA LEU A 258 10.23 -4.29 -12.09
C LEU A 258 9.24 -3.91 -13.18
N GLU A 259 9.10 -4.70 -14.24
CA GLU A 259 8.09 -4.48 -15.28
C GLU A 259 6.67 -4.48 -14.68
N ASN A 260 6.36 -5.50 -13.88
CA ASN A 260 5.06 -5.63 -13.23
C ASN A 260 4.80 -4.46 -12.27
N MET A 261 5.80 -4.07 -11.47
CA MET A 261 5.71 -2.95 -10.55
C MET A 261 5.44 -1.62 -11.27
N LEU A 262 6.10 -1.35 -12.37
CA LEU A 262 5.90 -0.13 -13.17
C LEU A 262 4.47 -0.04 -13.70
N HIS A 263 3.92 -1.13 -14.22
CA HIS A 263 2.52 -1.16 -14.70
C HIS A 263 1.51 -0.97 -13.56
N LEU A 264 1.72 -1.61 -12.41
CA LEU A 264 0.86 -1.44 -11.23
C LEU A 264 0.90 -0.01 -10.69
N LEU A 265 2.09 0.60 -10.58
CA LEU A 265 2.24 1.99 -10.17
C LEU A 265 1.59 2.96 -11.16
N LYS A 266 1.67 2.68 -12.46
CA LYS A 266 0.96 3.46 -13.49
C LYS A 266 -0.55 3.38 -13.28
N CYS A 267 -1.12 2.20 -13.07
CA CYS A 267 -2.54 2.02 -12.76
C CYS A 267 -2.94 2.78 -11.48
N ALA A 268 -2.17 2.64 -10.40
CA ALA A 268 -2.43 3.33 -9.14
C ALA A 268 -2.38 4.86 -9.29
N THR A 269 -1.41 5.37 -10.05
CA THR A 269 -1.26 6.81 -10.31
C THR A 269 -2.40 7.37 -11.16
N ILE A 270 -2.80 6.67 -12.20
CA ILE A 270 -3.96 7.04 -13.04
C ILE A 270 -5.23 7.04 -12.19
N SER A 271 -5.46 6.01 -11.38
CA SER A 271 -6.62 5.95 -10.48
C SER A 271 -6.63 7.12 -9.49
N ALA A 272 -5.47 7.46 -8.91
CA ALA A 272 -5.31 8.58 -7.98
C ALA A 272 -5.56 9.94 -8.66
N LEU A 273 -5.12 10.13 -9.90
CA LEU A 273 -5.38 11.32 -10.71
C LEU A 273 -6.88 11.51 -10.98
N HIS A 274 -7.55 10.42 -11.36
CA HIS A 274 -8.98 10.44 -11.70
C HIS A 274 -9.89 10.63 -10.48
N ARG A 275 -9.44 10.35 -9.26
CA ARG A 275 -10.22 10.55 -8.02
C ARG A 275 -9.99 11.95 -7.48
N THR A 276 -10.92 12.85 -7.75
CA THR A 276 -10.87 14.26 -7.32
C THR A 276 -11.60 14.47 -5.98
N GLU A 277 -11.27 13.64 -4.99
CA GLU A 277 -11.70 13.72 -3.59
C GLU A 277 -10.59 13.15 -2.68
N SER A 278 -10.80 13.24 -1.38
CA SER A 278 -10.01 12.57 -0.35
C SER A 278 -10.87 11.54 0.39
N ARG A 279 -10.38 10.27 0.48
CA ARG A 279 -11.11 9.18 1.13
C ARG A 279 -10.14 8.11 1.63
N GLY A 280 -10.31 7.68 2.89
CA GLY A 280 -9.47 6.64 3.49
C GLY A 280 -8.00 7.04 3.47
N VAL A 281 -7.14 6.21 2.89
CA VAL A 281 -5.70 6.47 2.75
C VAL A 281 -5.33 7.33 1.53
N HIS A 282 -6.31 7.73 0.74
CA HIS A 282 -6.15 8.62 -0.41
C HIS A 282 -6.46 10.06 -0.02
N PHE A 283 -5.45 10.84 0.29
CA PHE A 283 -5.60 12.28 0.54
C PHE A 283 -5.09 13.10 -0.64
N ARG A 284 -5.99 13.93 -1.19
CA ARG A 284 -5.72 14.91 -2.24
C ARG A 284 -5.68 16.31 -1.64
N GLU A 285 -4.50 16.92 -1.62
CA GLU A 285 -4.33 18.29 -1.10
C GLU A 285 -5.11 19.33 -1.89
N ASP A 286 -5.25 19.12 -3.20
CA ASP A 286 -6.04 19.91 -4.11
C ASP A 286 -7.56 19.59 -4.05
N PHE A 287 -7.97 18.50 -3.41
CA PHE A 287 -9.36 18.09 -3.20
C PHE A 287 -9.56 17.54 -1.77
N PRO A 288 -9.42 18.38 -0.72
CA PRO A 288 -9.38 17.95 0.67
C PRO A 288 -10.77 17.61 1.25
N TYR A 289 -11.66 17.08 0.46
CA TYR A 289 -13.03 16.73 0.84
C TYR A 289 -13.36 15.31 0.45
N THR A 290 -14.13 14.62 1.30
CA THR A 290 -14.83 13.37 0.95
C THR A 290 -16.18 13.74 0.36
N ASP A 291 -16.44 13.32 -0.88
CA ASP A 291 -17.67 13.65 -1.62
C ASP A 291 -18.48 12.37 -1.89
N ASN A 292 -19.45 12.10 -1.01
CA ASN A 292 -20.25 10.89 -1.10
C ASN A 292 -21.29 10.92 -2.24
N ASP A 293 -21.65 12.09 -2.71
CA ASP A 293 -22.66 12.21 -3.78
C ASP A 293 -22.04 11.88 -5.15
N VAL A 294 -20.78 12.24 -5.35
CA VAL A 294 -20.07 12.03 -6.61
C VAL A 294 -19.20 10.77 -6.58
N TRP A 295 -18.55 10.47 -5.45
CA TRP A 295 -17.43 9.55 -5.36
C TRP A 295 -17.66 8.26 -4.57
N LEU A 296 -18.90 7.89 -4.22
CA LEU A 296 -19.22 6.53 -3.79
C LEU A 296 -19.16 5.56 -4.99
N LYS A 297 -17.98 5.48 -5.58
CA LYS A 297 -17.67 4.72 -6.78
C LYS A 297 -16.26 4.18 -6.70
N GLU A 298 -16.03 3.08 -7.35
CA GLU A 298 -14.70 2.53 -7.61
C GLU A 298 -14.17 3.05 -8.94
N ASN A 299 -12.87 3.36 -9.01
CA ASN A 299 -12.17 3.57 -10.26
C ASN A 299 -11.65 2.22 -10.73
N ILE A 300 -12.13 1.76 -11.85
CA ILE A 300 -11.69 0.53 -12.50
C ILE A 300 -10.82 0.89 -13.69
N ILE A 301 -9.65 0.29 -13.76
CA ILE A 301 -8.72 0.45 -14.88
C ILE A 301 -8.77 -0.81 -15.73
N ARG A 302 -8.99 -0.62 -17.01
CA ARG A 302 -8.97 -1.67 -18.00
C ARG A 302 -7.89 -1.40 -19.03
N PHE A 303 -7.12 -2.42 -19.35
CA PHE A 303 -6.20 -2.37 -20.47
C PHE A 303 -6.90 -2.95 -21.70
N ASP A 304 -7.19 -2.11 -22.68
CA ASP A 304 -7.79 -2.52 -23.93
C ASP A 304 -6.99 -1.96 -25.10
N LYS A 305 -6.63 -2.84 -26.05
CA LYS A 305 -5.90 -2.50 -27.29
C LYS A 305 -4.68 -1.59 -27.10
N GLY A 306 -3.94 -1.79 -26.01
CA GLY A 306 -2.73 -1.01 -25.72
C GLY A 306 -2.98 0.29 -24.95
N VAL A 307 -4.23 0.61 -24.61
CA VAL A 307 -4.61 1.81 -23.88
C VAL A 307 -5.17 1.45 -22.50
N LEU A 308 -4.82 2.22 -21.49
CA LEU A 308 -5.42 2.15 -20.15
C LEU A 308 -6.65 3.07 -20.12
N GLU A 309 -7.81 2.47 -19.96
CA GLU A 309 -9.08 3.17 -19.80
C GLU A 309 -9.53 3.15 -18.36
N VAL A 310 -10.10 4.28 -17.89
CA VAL A 310 -10.66 4.38 -16.54
C VAL A 310 -12.16 4.54 -16.64
N TYR A 311 -12.90 3.66 -15.98
CA TYR A 311 -14.34 3.80 -15.79
C TYR A 311 -14.71 3.74 -14.31
N ARG A 312 -15.91 4.22 -13.97
CA ARG A 312 -16.39 4.27 -12.60
C ARG A 312 -17.52 3.28 -12.41
N ARG A 313 -17.41 2.48 -11.36
CA ARG A 313 -18.46 1.55 -10.92
C ARG A 313 -19.04 2.03 -9.60
N PRO A 314 -20.38 2.16 -9.46
CA PRO A 314 -20.99 2.47 -8.17
C PRO A 314 -20.65 1.41 -7.12
N VAL A 315 -20.47 1.84 -5.88
CA VAL A 315 -20.38 0.93 -4.74
C VAL A 315 -21.75 0.33 -4.49
N THR A 316 -21.82 -0.98 -4.32
CA THR A 316 -23.06 -1.70 -3.96
C THR A 316 -23.05 -2.05 -2.48
N THR A 317 -24.22 -1.98 -1.85
CA THR A 317 -24.41 -2.42 -0.45
C THR A 317 -25.66 -3.28 -0.36
N THR A 318 -25.67 -4.20 0.60
CA THR A 318 -26.82 -5.07 0.86
C THR A 318 -27.70 -4.55 2.00
N SER A 319 -27.11 -4.04 3.06
CA SER A 319 -27.81 -3.66 4.30
C SER A 319 -27.45 -2.28 4.85
N MET A 320 -26.40 -1.65 4.33
CA MET A 320 -25.92 -0.35 4.83
C MET A 320 -26.55 0.79 4.05
N THR A 321 -26.99 1.84 4.76
CA THR A 321 -27.35 3.11 4.14
C THR A 321 -26.06 3.83 3.70
N LEU A 322 -25.97 4.14 2.42
CA LEU A 322 -24.84 4.88 1.89
C LEU A 322 -24.78 6.31 2.46
N PRO A 323 -23.62 6.81 2.88
CA PRO A 323 -23.47 8.18 3.32
C PRO A 323 -23.71 9.15 2.15
N LYS A 324 -24.18 10.37 2.46
CA LYS A 324 -24.45 11.43 1.51
C LYS A 324 -23.68 12.70 1.87
N GLY A 325 -23.59 13.59 0.91
CA GLY A 325 -23.03 14.92 1.07
C GLY A 325 -21.52 14.98 0.97
N LYS A 326 -21.02 16.20 0.94
CA LYS A 326 -19.60 16.53 0.86
C LYS A 326 -19.13 17.08 2.19
N VAL A 327 -18.08 16.50 2.75
CA VAL A 327 -17.52 16.87 4.06
C VAL A 327 -16.01 17.01 4.00
N PRO A 328 -15.38 17.89 4.82
CA PRO A 328 -13.93 17.92 4.94
C PRO A 328 -13.38 16.52 5.30
N TYR A 329 -12.24 16.17 4.74
CA TYR A 329 -11.65 14.83 4.92
C TYR A 329 -11.37 14.48 6.39
N LEU A 330 -10.82 15.40 7.17
CA LEU A 330 -10.55 15.17 8.60
C LEU A 330 -11.84 15.01 9.42
N ASP A 331 -12.90 15.73 9.08
CA ASP A 331 -14.21 15.59 9.73
C ASP A 331 -14.84 14.23 9.42
N MET A 332 -14.62 13.69 8.22
CA MET A 332 -15.06 12.34 7.89
C MET A 332 -14.32 11.30 8.73
N LEU A 333 -13.01 11.39 8.88
CA LEU A 333 -12.26 10.50 9.75
C LEU A 333 -12.75 10.56 11.19
N LYS A 334 -13.02 11.75 11.70
CA LYS A 334 -13.57 11.97 13.04
C LYS A 334 -14.92 11.29 13.22
N LYS A 335 -15.87 11.52 12.32
CA LYS A 335 -17.20 10.88 12.35
C LYS A 335 -17.14 9.36 12.31
N MET A 336 -16.22 8.80 11.55
CA MET A 336 -16.01 7.34 11.50
C MET A 336 -15.52 6.76 12.83
N MET A 337 -14.79 7.53 13.62
CA MET A 337 -14.33 7.12 14.95
C MET A 337 -15.40 7.28 16.01
N GLU A 338 -16.18 8.36 15.97
CA GLU A 338 -17.30 8.63 16.88
C GLU A 338 -18.36 7.54 16.80
N SER A 339 -18.74 7.10 15.59
CA SER A 339 -19.77 6.07 15.40
C SER A 339 -19.41 4.69 15.95
N ARG A 340 -18.13 4.45 16.28
CA ARG A 340 -17.66 3.21 16.89
C ARG A 340 -17.56 3.27 18.42
N SER A 341 -17.48 4.45 19.01
CA SER A 341 -17.48 4.59 20.47
C SER A 341 -18.79 4.12 21.09
N ASP A 342 -19.89 4.18 20.33
CA ASP A 342 -21.22 3.73 20.76
C ASP A 342 -21.42 2.21 20.69
N VAL A 343 -20.54 1.47 20.01
CA VAL A 343 -20.64 0.01 19.82
C VAL A 343 -19.62 -0.78 20.66
N GLY A 344 -18.67 -0.11 21.29
CA GLY A 344 -17.51 -0.75 21.91
C GLY A 344 -17.31 -0.51 23.40
N GLY A 345 -18.35 -0.50 24.16
CA GLY A 345 -18.22 -0.60 25.61
C GLY A 345 -18.11 -2.04 26.07
N HIS A 346 -17.03 -2.74 25.76
CA HIS A 346 -16.61 -3.99 26.44
C HIS A 346 -15.58 -4.71 25.55
N HIS A 347 -14.30 -4.49 25.83
CA HIS A 347 -13.31 -5.61 25.84
C HIS A 347 -11.99 -5.12 26.48
#